data_8bdb1fc363a196c1f5c4a68e6e673eb2
#
_entry.id   8bdb1fc363a196c1f5c4a68e6e673eb2
#
_cell.length_a   1.000
_cell.length_b   1.000
_cell.length_c   1.000
_cell.angle_alpha   90.00
_cell.angle_beta   90.00
_cell.angle_gamma   90.00
#
_symmetry.space_group_name_H-M   'P 1'
#
loop_
_entity.id
_entity.type
_entity.pdbx_description
1 polymer ?
#
loop_
_entity_poly.entity_id
_entity_poly.type
_entity_poly.pdbx_seq_one_letter_code
_entity_poly.pdbx_strand_id
1 'polypeptide(L)'
;MKIIVWNIPESCPAQEVRDFLGRELGHYAKDIEVFEEGTPNAYANVEVDADEAYVADVIAQQVNGKLLGGVALQVSAVPFDEDDTPRPPPRL
;
A
#
# COMPACT_ATOMS: atom_id res chain seq x y z
N MET A 1 -11.95 -4.54 -2.53
CA MET A 1 -11.40 -3.29 -1.96
C MET A 1 -9.91 -3.25 -2.14
N LYS A 2 -9.38 -2.07 -2.43
CA LYS A 2 -7.95 -1.89 -2.64
C LYS A 2 -7.40 -0.84 -1.71
N ILE A 3 -6.16 -1.03 -1.31
CA ILE A 3 -5.40 0.04 -0.69
C ILE A 3 -4.15 0.30 -1.52
N ILE A 4 -3.74 1.56 -1.53
CA ILE A 4 -2.56 1.99 -2.27
C ILE A 4 -1.52 2.44 -1.26
N VAL A 5 -0.29 1.97 -1.45
CA VAL A 5 0.84 2.31 -0.58
C VAL A 5 1.85 3.09 -1.38
N TRP A 6 2.19 4.29 -0.91
CA TRP A 6 3.17 5.16 -1.55
C TRP A 6 4.36 5.39 -0.65
N ASN A 7 5.29 6.12 -1.17
CA ASN A 7 6.50 6.54 -0.45
C ASN A 7 7.39 5.37 -0.08
N ILE A 8 7.36 4.35 -0.93
CA ILE A 8 8.22 3.18 -0.74
C ILE A 8 9.65 3.57 -1.06
N PRO A 9 10.62 3.26 -0.17
CA PRO A 9 12.02 3.58 -0.45
C PRO A 9 12.52 2.89 -1.71
N GLU A 10 13.28 3.60 -2.51
CA GLU A 10 13.81 2.99 -3.74
C GLU A 10 14.82 1.90 -3.45
N SER A 11 15.36 1.85 -2.25
CA SER A 11 16.29 0.80 -1.86
C SER A 11 15.60 -0.51 -1.46
N CYS A 12 14.27 -0.51 -1.34
CA CYS A 12 13.54 -1.71 -0.95
C CYS A 12 13.10 -2.49 -2.19
N PRO A 13 13.50 -3.76 -2.33
CA PRO A 13 13.03 -4.58 -3.44
C PRO A 13 11.55 -4.96 -3.25
N ALA A 14 10.91 -5.33 -4.35
CA ALA A 14 9.50 -5.70 -4.34
C ALA A 14 9.20 -6.81 -3.34
N GLN A 15 10.10 -7.79 -3.22
CA GLN A 15 9.91 -8.89 -2.28
C GLN A 15 9.84 -8.39 -0.84
N GLU A 16 10.69 -7.45 -0.47
CA GLU A 16 10.69 -6.90 0.88
C GLU A 16 9.40 -6.14 1.16
N VAL A 17 8.91 -5.38 0.18
CA VAL A 17 7.65 -4.66 0.30
C VAL A 17 6.50 -5.64 0.49
N ARG A 18 6.46 -6.70 -0.29
CA ARG A 18 5.41 -7.72 -0.17
C ARG A 18 5.45 -8.40 1.19
N ASP A 19 6.64 -8.74 1.66
CA ASP A 19 6.78 -9.40 2.96
C ASP A 19 6.32 -8.48 4.09
N PHE A 20 6.69 -7.21 4.00
CA PHE A 20 6.29 -6.24 5.00
C PHE A 20 4.76 -6.09 5.03
N LEU A 21 4.16 -5.87 3.87
CA LEU A 21 2.70 -5.67 3.80
C LEU A 21 1.96 -6.94 4.17
N GLY A 22 2.47 -8.09 3.79
CA GLY A 22 1.87 -9.37 4.17
C GLY A 22 1.84 -9.56 5.67
N ARG A 23 2.90 -9.15 6.37
CA ARG A 23 2.93 -9.25 7.83
C ARG A 23 1.99 -8.25 8.49
N GLU A 24 1.95 -7.02 7.96
CA GLU A 24 1.12 -5.97 8.54
C GLU A 24 -0.37 -6.24 8.32
N LEU A 25 -0.72 -6.76 7.18
CA LEU A 25 -2.11 -6.98 6.81
C LEU A 25 -2.61 -8.38 7.16
N GLY A 26 -1.71 -9.33 7.26
CA GLY A 26 -2.09 -10.69 7.61
C GLY A 26 -3.05 -11.28 6.58
N HIS A 27 -4.12 -11.92 7.08
CA HIS A 27 -5.07 -12.59 6.21
C HIS A 27 -5.94 -11.62 5.39
N TYR A 28 -5.90 -10.33 5.68
CA TYR A 28 -6.64 -9.36 4.88
C TYR A 28 -6.01 -9.12 3.52
N ALA A 29 -4.72 -9.39 3.36
CA ALA A 29 -4.05 -9.18 2.09
C ALA A 29 -4.35 -10.35 1.15
N LYS A 30 -5.09 -10.09 0.09
CA LYS A 30 -5.40 -11.11 -0.92
C LYS A 30 -4.38 -11.12 -2.04
N ASP A 31 -3.92 -9.95 -2.43
CA ASP A 31 -2.96 -9.83 -3.52
C ASP A 31 -2.18 -8.54 -3.33
N ILE A 32 -0.90 -8.59 -3.58
CA ILE A 32 -0.01 -7.45 -3.43
C ILE A 32 0.80 -7.32 -4.71
N GLU A 33 0.67 -6.17 -5.38
CA GLU A 33 1.45 -5.86 -6.57
C GLU A 33 2.30 -4.64 -6.30
N VAL A 34 3.59 -4.73 -6.62
CA VAL A 34 4.52 -3.62 -6.44
C VAL A 34 4.93 -3.09 -7.80
N PHE A 35 4.85 -1.78 -7.97
CA PHE A 35 5.14 -1.10 -9.22
C PHE A 35 6.30 -0.14 -9.03
N GLU A 36 7.07 0.04 -10.09
CA GLU A 36 8.19 0.97 -10.16
C GLU A 36 9.20 0.76 -9.03
N GLU A 37 9.44 -0.49 -8.73
CA GLU A 37 10.45 -0.89 -7.77
C GLU A 37 11.80 -0.30 -8.13
N GLY A 38 12.53 0.18 -7.12
CA GLY A 38 13.85 0.74 -7.35
C GLY A 38 13.83 2.19 -7.81
N THR A 39 12.68 2.84 -7.79
CA THR A 39 12.57 4.25 -8.15
C THR A 39 11.95 5.05 -7.01
N PRO A 40 12.11 6.38 -7.01
CA PRO A 40 11.45 7.21 -5.99
C PRO A 40 9.93 7.22 -6.10
N ASN A 41 9.38 6.70 -7.18
CA ASN A 41 7.94 6.67 -7.41
C ASN A 41 7.32 5.30 -7.13
N ALA A 42 8.04 4.41 -6.49
CA ALA A 42 7.55 3.07 -6.19
C ALA A 42 6.27 3.12 -5.37
N TYR A 43 5.33 2.27 -5.72
CA TYR A 43 4.06 2.16 -5.00
C TYR A 43 3.59 0.72 -5.06
N ALA A 44 2.64 0.39 -4.20
CA ALA A 44 2.05 -0.94 -4.17
C ALA A 44 0.53 -0.84 -4.18
N ASN A 45 -0.08 -1.81 -4.83
CA ASN A 45 -1.52 -1.94 -4.91
C ASN A 45 -1.88 -3.23 -4.17
N VAL A 46 -2.72 -3.13 -3.16
CA VAL A 46 -3.07 -4.28 -2.35
C VAL A 46 -4.57 -4.53 -2.42
N GLU A 47 -4.93 -5.73 -2.86
CA GLU A 47 -6.32 -6.17 -2.80
C GLU A 47 -6.56 -6.70 -1.39
N VAL A 48 -7.53 -6.13 -0.69
CA VAL A 48 -7.84 -6.56 0.68
C VAL A 48 -9.18 -7.26 0.74
N ASP A 49 -9.26 -8.25 1.61
CA ASP A 49 -10.48 -9.00 1.85
C ASP A 49 -11.31 -8.26 2.90
N ALA A 50 -12.04 -7.25 2.43
CA ALA A 50 -12.88 -6.43 3.29
C ALA A 50 -14.19 -6.15 2.57
N ASP A 51 -15.29 -6.43 3.23
CA ASP A 51 -16.62 -6.24 2.64
C ASP A 51 -17.11 -4.80 2.76
N GLU A 52 -16.57 -4.09 3.73
CA GLU A 52 -17.05 -2.74 4.05
C GLU A 52 -15.93 -1.73 3.80
N ALA A 53 -16.30 -0.59 3.23
CA ALA A 53 -15.32 0.45 2.94
C ALA A 53 -14.58 0.92 4.20
N TYR A 54 -15.29 1.00 5.32
CA TYR A 54 -14.64 1.47 6.55
C TYR A 54 -13.58 0.49 7.06
N VAL A 55 -13.74 -0.80 6.77
CA VAL A 55 -12.73 -1.78 7.18
C VAL A 55 -11.43 -1.55 6.40
N ALA A 56 -11.54 -1.32 5.10
CA ALA A 56 -10.37 -1.01 4.29
C ALA A 56 -9.70 0.28 4.79
N ASP A 57 -10.49 1.27 5.17
CA ASP A 57 -9.96 2.53 5.69
C ASP A 57 -9.23 2.32 7.01
N VAL A 58 -9.78 1.50 7.90
CA VAL A 58 -9.12 1.18 9.18
C VAL A 58 -7.80 0.46 8.93
N ILE A 59 -7.79 -0.49 8.02
CA ILE A 59 -6.58 -1.23 7.67
C ILE A 59 -5.52 -0.27 7.13
N ALA A 60 -5.93 0.62 6.22
CA ALA A 60 -5.01 1.60 5.67
C ALA A 60 -4.42 2.49 6.75
N GLN A 61 -5.24 2.93 7.69
CA GLN A 61 -4.77 3.77 8.78
C GLN A 61 -3.77 3.05 9.68
N GLN A 62 -3.93 1.76 9.87
CA GLN A 62 -3.01 1.00 10.69
C GLN A 62 -1.62 0.89 10.07
N VAL A 63 -1.56 0.86 8.75
CA VAL A 63 -0.29 0.75 8.03
C VAL A 63 0.31 2.11 7.74
N ASN A 64 -0.54 3.12 7.62
CA ASN A 64 -0.08 4.47 7.30
C ASN A 64 0.87 4.99 8.39
N GLY A 65 2.03 5.44 7.98
CA GLY A 65 3.05 5.92 8.89
C GLY A 65 4.00 4.86 9.41
N LYS A 66 3.77 3.60 9.08
CA LYS A 66 4.71 2.54 9.45
C LYS A 66 6.02 2.73 8.71
N LEU A 67 7.10 2.35 9.35
CA LEU A 67 8.43 2.52 8.76
C LEU A 67 8.84 1.29 7.99
N LEU A 68 9.30 1.50 6.77
CA LEU A 68 9.91 0.47 5.95
C LEU A 68 11.23 1.04 5.43
N GLY A 69 12.32 0.40 5.79
CA GLY A 69 13.63 0.91 5.42
C GLY A 69 13.92 2.29 6.02
N GLY A 70 13.30 2.61 7.16
CA GLY A 70 13.46 3.90 7.81
C GLY A 70 12.57 5.01 7.25
N VAL A 71 11.70 4.70 6.30
CA VAL A 71 10.84 5.68 5.65
C VAL A 71 9.38 5.39 6.00
N ALA A 72 8.66 6.41 6.41
CA ALA A 72 7.24 6.25 6.75
C ALA A 72 6.41 6.11 5.47
N LEU A 73 5.65 5.02 5.38
CA LEU A 73 4.80 4.76 4.23
C LEU A 73 3.53 5.60 4.31
N GLN A 74 3.02 5.96 3.15
CA GLN A 74 1.73 6.62 3.02
C GLN A 74 0.73 5.62 2.43
N VAL A 75 -0.41 5.46 3.07
CA VAL A 75 -1.39 4.45 2.70
C VAL A 75 -2.76 5.08 2.60
N SER A 76 -3.49 4.74 1.55
CA SER A 76 -4.86 5.20 1.34
C SER A 76 -5.75 4.05 0.92
N ALA A 77 -6.97 4.04 1.39
CA ALA A 77 -7.96 3.09 0.93
C ALA A 77 -8.65 3.61 -0.32
N VAL A 78 -8.90 2.71 -1.27
CA VAL A 78 -9.63 3.03 -2.50
C VAL A 78 -10.91 2.21 -2.46
N PRO A 79 -12.03 2.79 -2.04
CA PRO A 79 -13.26 2.02 -1.87
C PRO A 79 -13.93 1.60 -3.18
N PHE A 80 -13.62 2.28 -4.26
CA PHE A 80 -14.22 1.97 -5.57
C PHE A 80 -13.14 1.74 -6.59
N ASP A 81 -13.40 0.85 -7.53
CA ASP A 81 -12.49 0.53 -8.62
C ASP A 81 -12.73 1.43 -9.84
N GLU A 82 -13.05 2.66 -9.61
CA GLU A 82 -13.35 3.57 -10.70
C GLU A 82 -12.11 4.00 -11.46
N ASP A 83 -11.00 4.09 -10.78
CA ASP A 83 -9.77 4.54 -11.37
C ASP A 83 -8.71 3.49 -11.16
N ASP A 84 -8.38 2.78 -12.21
CA ASP A 84 -7.38 1.72 -12.15
C ASP A 84 -5.96 2.24 -12.13
N THR A 85 -5.79 3.54 -12.30
CA THR A 85 -4.47 4.13 -12.32
C THR A 85 -4.15 4.72 -10.95
N PRO A 86 -3.32 4.04 -10.16
CA PRO A 86 -2.94 4.60 -8.87
C PRO A 86 -2.16 5.90 -9.06
N ARG A 87 -2.45 6.87 -8.22
CA ARG A 87 -1.75 8.14 -8.23
C ARG A 87 -1.18 8.42 -6.86
N PRO A 88 0.08 8.82 -6.79
CA PRO A 88 0.61 9.24 -5.50
C PRO A 88 -0.10 10.50 -5.02
N PRO A 89 -0.19 10.70 -3.70
CA PRO A 89 -0.77 11.94 -3.20
C PRO A 89 0.08 13.14 -3.60
N PRO A 90 -0.53 14.34 -3.67
CA PRO A 90 0.23 15.53 -3.99
C PRO A 90 1.34 15.75 -2.98
N ARG A 91 2.47 16.17 -3.47
CA ARG A 91 3.59 16.49 -2.59
C ARG A 91 3.54 17.96 -2.23
N LEU A 92 3.82 18.21 -1.00
CA LEU A 92 3.83 19.57 -0.49
C LEU A 92 5.24 20.05 -0.28
#